data_2232bfc8d5081e697ea4134613f14cfa
#
_entry.id   2232bfc8d5081e697ea4134613f14cfa
#
_cell.length_a   1.000
_cell.length_b   1.000
_cell.length_c   1.000
_cell.angle_alpha   90.00
_cell.angle_beta   90.00
_cell.angle_gamma   90.00
#
_symmetry.space_group_name_H-M   'P 1'
#
loop_
_entity.id
_entity.type
_entity.pdbx_description
1 polymer ?
#
loop_
_entity_poly.entity_id
_entity_poly.type
_entity_poly.pdbx_seq_one_letter_code
_entity_poly.pdbx_strand_id
1 'polypeptide(L)'
;VGVVDACAVPHVHPHPVQPVLDAGWHRAADWARRLAWVSLVVVGFEGVLGLWQGLAAGSIALTGWALGAIPEAMAGAIVIWRFTGARTLSQTAERRAQIGVAVSFWINAPYIAAESVRHLVGDHRSESSVIGIALTGVAVLVMPILGRAQRRLGTRLGSAATVGEGVQNYLCAIQAAAVLVGLTLTTQWSGGWWLDPLIGLAVAAVSVWQGFRSWRGEGCGC
;
A
#
# COMPACT_ATOMS: atom_id res chain seq x y z
N VAL A 1 57.54 -16.51 -21.05
CA VAL A 1 56.63 -16.94 -19.99
C VAL A 1 55.44 -16.00 -20.08
N GLY A 2 54.39 -16.44 -20.81
CA GLY A 2 53.16 -15.69 -21.00
C GLY A 2 52.21 -15.92 -19.83
N VAL A 3 51.76 -14.84 -19.20
CA VAL A 3 50.67 -14.86 -18.26
C VAL A 3 49.37 -14.87 -19.07
N VAL A 4 48.64 -15.98 -18.99
CA VAL A 4 47.30 -16.12 -19.61
C VAL A 4 46.31 -15.41 -18.70
N ASP A 5 45.76 -14.31 -19.19
CA ASP A 5 44.62 -13.64 -18.55
C ASP A 5 43.42 -14.59 -18.53
N ALA A 6 43.24 -15.27 -17.42
CA ALA A 6 42.03 -16.01 -17.11
C ALA A 6 41.02 -15.05 -16.48
N CYS A 7 39.78 -15.10 -16.95
CA CYS A 7 38.55 -14.54 -16.39
C CYS A 7 37.96 -13.32 -17.10
N ALA A 8 37.48 -13.54 -18.33
CA ALA A 8 36.28 -12.85 -18.77
C ALA A 8 35.16 -13.89 -18.91
N VAL A 9 34.54 -14.25 -17.78
CA VAL A 9 33.25 -14.93 -17.81
C VAL A 9 32.22 -13.87 -18.14
N PRO A 10 31.55 -13.92 -19.31
CA PRO A 10 30.47 -12.98 -19.60
C PRO A 10 29.36 -13.22 -18.58
N HIS A 11 29.11 -12.24 -17.74
CA HIS A 11 27.88 -12.21 -16.92
C HIS A 11 26.70 -12.16 -17.88
N VAL A 12 26.19 -13.33 -18.24
CA VAL A 12 24.89 -13.47 -18.90
C VAL A 12 23.85 -13.07 -17.87
N HIS A 13 23.43 -11.82 -17.93
CA HIS A 13 22.23 -11.41 -17.20
C HIS A 13 21.08 -12.26 -17.76
N PRO A 14 20.39 -13.06 -16.95
CA PRO A 14 19.24 -13.80 -17.44
C PRO A 14 18.23 -12.77 -17.96
N HIS A 15 18.02 -12.77 -19.27
CA HIS A 15 16.94 -11.97 -19.86
C HIS A 15 15.65 -12.40 -19.18
N PRO A 16 14.82 -11.45 -18.67
CA PRO A 16 13.53 -11.81 -18.09
C PRO A 16 12.75 -12.59 -19.14
N VAL A 17 12.40 -13.83 -18.80
CA VAL A 17 11.61 -14.70 -19.65
C VAL A 17 10.31 -13.96 -19.95
N GLN A 18 10.12 -13.52 -21.19
CA GLN A 18 8.88 -12.85 -21.57
C GLN A 18 7.74 -13.86 -21.43
N PRO A 19 6.66 -13.50 -20.71
CA PRO A 19 5.54 -14.42 -20.53
C PRO A 19 4.94 -14.76 -21.90
N VAL A 20 4.69 -16.04 -22.12
CA VAL A 20 3.98 -16.49 -23.32
C VAL A 20 2.56 -15.96 -23.25
N LEU A 21 2.19 -15.12 -24.22
CA LEU A 21 0.88 -14.48 -24.31
C LEU A 21 -0.17 -15.48 -24.85
N ASP A 22 -0.50 -16.49 -24.07
CA ASP A 22 -1.52 -17.48 -24.38
C ASP A 22 -2.92 -17.04 -23.86
N ALA A 23 -3.95 -17.82 -24.21
CA ALA A 23 -5.31 -17.56 -23.72
C ALA A 23 -5.42 -17.62 -22.17
N GLY A 24 -4.53 -18.34 -21.50
CA GLY A 24 -4.42 -18.39 -20.05
C GLY A 24 -3.89 -17.11 -19.46
N TRP A 25 -2.91 -16.48 -20.10
CA TRP A 25 -2.36 -15.20 -19.73
C TRP A 25 -3.42 -14.07 -19.86
N HIS A 26 -4.14 -14.02 -20.99
CA HIS A 26 -5.21 -13.02 -21.19
C HIS A 26 -6.31 -13.12 -20.13
N ARG A 27 -6.75 -14.33 -19.79
CA ARG A 27 -7.71 -14.55 -18.69
C ARG A 27 -7.17 -14.06 -17.34
N ALA A 28 -5.92 -14.33 -17.04
CA ALA A 28 -5.28 -13.87 -15.81
C ALA A 28 -5.17 -12.34 -15.76
N ALA A 29 -4.87 -11.69 -16.89
CA ALA A 29 -4.82 -10.22 -17.01
C ALA A 29 -6.20 -9.59 -16.79
N ASP A 30 -7.28 -10.18 -17.34
CA ASP A 30 -8.66 -9.73 -17.09
C ASP A 30 -9.05 -9.88 -15.61
N TRP A 31 -8.66 -10.97 -14.98
CA TRP A 31 -8.88 -11.16 -13.54
C TRP A 31 -8.10 -10.17 -12.70
N ALA A 32 -6.83 -9.88 -13.02
CA ALA A 32 -6.03 -8.88 -12.33
C ALA A 32 -6.67 -7.50 -12.43
N ARG A 33 -7.15 -7.10 -13.62
CA ARG A 33 -7.87 -5.84 -13.81
C ARG A 33 -9.17 -5.76 -13.01
N ARG A 34 -9.98 -6.82 -13.00
CA ARG A 34 -11.22 -6.88 -12.21
C ARG A 34 -10.93 -6.77 -10.71
N LEU A 35 -9.90 -7.49 -10.25
CA LEU A 35 -9.51 -7.48 -8.84
C LEU A 35 -8.97 -6.10 -8.42
N ALA A 36 -8.23 -5.41 -9.30
CA ALA A 36 -7.80 -4.04 -9.06
C ALA A 36 -8.98 -3.06 -8.99
N TRP A 37 -10.03 -3.23 -9.80
CA TRP A 37 -11.26 -2.45 -9.66
C TRP A 37 -11.96 -2.70 -8.33
N VAL A 38 -12.07 -3.96 -7.90
CA VAL A 38 -12.65 -4.31 -6.58
C VAL A 38 -11.82 -3.67 -5.46
N SER A 39 -10.50 -3.81 -5.52
CA SER A 39 -9.58 -3.17 -4.56
C SER A 39 -9.77 -1.66 -4.52
N LEU A 40 -9.82 -1.00 -5.68
CA LEU A 40 -10.00 0.45 -5.76
C LEU A 40 -11.32 0.93 -5.14
N VAL A 41 -12.41 0.19 -5.35
CA VAL A 41 -13.72 0.52 -4.74
C VAL A 41 -13.67 0.34 -3.22
N VAL A 42 -13.09 -0.76 -2.74
CA VAL A 42 -12.95 -1.04 -1.30
C VAL A 42 -12.08 0.02 -0.64
N VAL A 43 -10.89 0.28 -1.18
CA VAL A 43 -9.95 1.30 -0.67
C VAL A 43 -10.55 2.69 -0.71
N GLY A 44 -11.28 3.05 -1.79
CA GLY A 44 -11.97 4.33 -1.89
C GLY A 44 -13.03 4.50 -0.80
N PHE A 45 -13.81 3.45 -0.53
CA PHE A 45 -14.82 3.46 0.52
C PHE A 45 -14.19 3.55 1.91
N GLU A 46 -13.15 2.75 2.17
CA GLU A 46 -12.39 2.78 3.43
C GLU A 46 -11.73 4.14 3.66
N GLY A 47 -11.12 4.71 2.61
CA GLY A 47 -10.47 6.03 2.68
C GLY A 47 -11.46 7.14 3.01
N VAL A 48 -12.62 7.20 2.36
CA VAL A 48 -13.64 8.23 2.61
C VAL A 48 -14.26 8.10 3.99
N LEU A 49 -14.71 6.90 4.35
CA LEU A 49 -15.32 6.67 5.66
C LEU A 49 -14.30 6.77 6.80
N GLY A 50 -13.10 6.25 6.60
CA GLY A 50 -12.02 6.32 7.58
C GLY A 50 -11.58 7.75 7.84
N LEU A 51 -11.44 8.57 6.79
CA LEU A 51 -11.10 9.98 6.92
C LEU A 51 -12.21 10.75 7.66
N TRP A 52 -13.47 10.54 7.27
CA TRP A 52 -14.60 11.17 7.95
C TRP A 52 -14.64 10.81 9.44
N GLN A 53 -14.52 9.51 9.76
CA GLN A 53 -14.56 9.04 11.15
C GLN A 53 -13.30 9.45 11.95
N GLY A 54 -12.13 9.44 11.33
CA GLY A 54 -10.89 9.88 11.95
C GLY A 54 -10.94 11.35 12.36
N LEU A 55 -11.45 12.20 11.47
CA LEU A 55 -11.63 13.63 11.75
C LEU A 55 -12.73 13.86 12.79
N ALA A 56 -13.86 13.15 12.71
CA ALA A 56 -14.97 13.28 13.67
C ALA A 56 -14.58 12.82 15.07
N ALA A 57 -13.80 11.76 15.21
CA ALA A 57 -13.33 11.23 16.50
C ALA A 57 -12.04 11.89 16.99
N GLY A 58 -11.40 12.78 16.20
CA GLY A 58 -10.10 13.35 16.53
C GLY A 58 -8.98 12.29 16.62
N SER A 59 -9.14 11.13 15.93
CA SER A 59 -8.16 10.07 15.90
C SER A 59 -7.17 10.28 14.76
N ILE A 60 -5.92 10.58 15.10
CA ILE A 60 -4.88 10.78 14.10
C ILE A 60 -4.39 9.44 13.53
N ALA A 61 -4.45 8.35 14.29
CA ALA A 61 -4.13 7.03 13.80
C ALA A 61 -5.11 6.60 12.70
N LEU A 62 -6.42 6.78 12.93
CA LEU A 62 -7.47 6.45 11.95
C LEU A 62 -7.40 7.37 10.73
N THR A 63 -7.17 8.68 10.93
CA THR A 63 -6.99 9.66 9.86
C THR A 63 -5.77 9.32 9.00
N GLY A 64 -4.64 9.00 9.63
CA GLY A 64 -3.40 8.63 8.96
C GLY A 64 -3.52 7.35 8.14
N TRP A 65 -4.18 6.34 8.70
CA TRP A 65 -4.48 5.10 7.96
C TRP A 65 -5.38 5.38 6.74
N ALA A 66 -6.44 6.17 6.91
CA ALA A 66 -7.35 6.53 5.82
C ALA A 66 -6.66 7.33 4.70
N LEU A 67 -5.71 8.21 5.03
CA LEU A 67 -4.90 8.91 4.04
C LEU A 67 -3.98 7.97 3.25
N GLY A 68 -3.62 6.82 3.81
CA GLY A 68 -2.92 5.74 3.12
C GLY A 68 -3.71 5.16 1.94
N ALA A 69 -5.03 5.33 1.90
CA ALA A 69 -5.87 4.95 0.76
C ALA A 69 -5.51 5.68 -0.54
N ILE A 70 -4.93 6.88 -0.47
CA ILE A 70 -4.55 7.66 -1.67
C ILE A 70 -3.46 6.94 -2.48
N PRO A 71 -2.26 6.64 -1.92
CA PRO A 71 -1.23 5.91 -2.65
C PRO A 71 -1.69 4.50 -3.05
N GLU A 72 -2.54 3.84 -2.26
CA GLU A 72 -3.08 2.53 -2.56
C GLU A 72 -4.04 2.57 -3.76
N ALA A 73 -4.94 3.56 -3.81
CA ALA A 73 -5.81 3.79 -4.96
C ALA A 73 -5.01 4.12 -6.24
N MET A 74 -3.90 4.87 -6.11
CA MET A 74 -2.99 5.12 -7.23
C MET A 74 -2.34 3.84 -7.73
N ALA A 75 -1.90 2.94 -6.83
CA ALA A 75 -1.33 1.65 -7.21
C ALA A 75 -2.35 0.78 -7.98
N GLY A 76 -3.60 0.68 -7.48
CA GLY A 76 -4.69 0.00 -8.16
C GLY A 76 -5.02 0.59 -9.53
N ALA A 77 -5.08 1.93 -9.63
CA ALA A 77 -5.30 2.63 -10.91
C ALA A 77 -4.21 2.31 -11.94
N ILE A 78 -2.95 2.16 -11.51
CA ILE A 78 -1.83 1.77 -12.37
C ILE A 78 -2.03 0.36 -12.93
N VAL A 79 -2.45 -0.59 -12.10
CA VAL A 79 -2.74 -1.95 -12.55
C VAL A 79 -3.88 -1.96 -13.58
N ILE A 80 -4.97 -1.23 -13.32
CA ILE A 80 -6.08 -1.09 -14.25
C ILE A 80 -5.58 -0.50 -15.57
N TRP A 81 -4.83 0.61 -15.51
CA TRP A 81 -4.31 1.29 -16.69
C TRP A 81 -3.35 0.41 -17.50
N ARG A 82 -2.47 -0.35 -16.83
CA ARG A 82 -1.52 -1.28 -17.45
C ARG A 82 -2.23 -2.36 -18.26
N PHE A 83 -3.30 -2.95 -17.73
CA PHE A 83 -4.05 -4.02 -18.39
C PHE A 83 -5.20 -3.51 -19.28
N THR A 84 -5.17 -2.23 -19.69
CA THR A 84 -6.18 -1.64 -20.58
C THR A 84 -5.56 -1.26 -21.92
N GLY A 85 -5.98 -1.92 -23.01
CA GLY A 85 -5.57 -1.62 -24.39
C GLY A 85 -4.13 -2.02 -24.73
N ALA A 86 -3.52 -1.34 -25.71
CA ALA A 86 -2.20 -1.67 -26.27
C ALA A 86 -1.00 -1.36 -25.32
N ARG A 87 -1.25 -0.90 -24.11
CA ARG A 87 -0.21 -0.41 -23.17
C ARG A 87 0.38 -1.49 -22.27
N THR A 88 -0.03 -2.71 -22.45
CA THR A 88 0.21 -3.87 -21.59
C THR A 88 1.70 -4.16 -21.27
N LEU A 89 2.64 -3.49 -21.94
CA LEU A 89 4.08 -3.73 -21.83
C LEU A 89 4.94 -2.46 -21.66
N SER A 90 4.36 -1.28 -21.38
CA SER A 90 5.14 -0.04 -21.26
C SER A 90 5.78 0.13 -19.88
N GLN A 91 7.08 -0.13 -19.78
CA GLN A 91 7.87 0.05 -18.54
C GLN A 91 8.01 1.52 -18.11
N THR A 92 8.03 2.45 -19.07
CA THR A 92 8.20 3.89 -18.78
C THR A 92 7.00 4.49 -18.03
N ALA A 93 5.80 4.04 -18.36
CA ALA A 93 4.59 4.49 -17.71
C ALA A 93 4.47 3.94 -16.29
N GLU A 94 4.86 2.68 -16.09
CA GLU A 94 4.93 2.06 -14.77
C GLU A 94 5.87 2.83 -13.82
N ARG A 95 7.04 3.24 -14.32
CA ARG A 95 8.00 4.03 -13.53
C ARG A 95 7.45 5.39 -13.09
N ARG A 96 6.79 6.12 -13.99
CA ARG A 96 6.16 7.41 -13.66
C ARG A 96 5.08 7.28 -12.60
N ALA A 97 4.31 6.22 -12.69
CA ALA A 97 3.24 5.93 -11.75
C ALA A 97 3.80 5.56 -10.36
N GLN A 98 4.87 4.78 -10.27
CA GLN A 98 5.57 4.49 -9.01
C GLN A 98 6.12 5.77 -8.35
N ILE A 99 6.63 6.71 -9.12
CA ILE A 99 7.05 8.03 -8.61
C ILE A 99 5.86 8.77 -8.03
N GLY A 100 4.70 8.77 -8.70
CA GLY A 100 3.48 9.39 -8.18
C GLY A 100 3.04 8.78 -6.85
N VAL A 101 3.08 7.47 -6.72
CA VAL A 101 2.81 6.75 -5.46
C VAL A 101 3.83 7.15 -4.37
N ALA A 102 5.11 7.23 -4.68
CA ALA A 102 6.14 7.66 -3.73
C ALA A 102 5.89 9.08 -3.21
N VAL A 103 5.58 10.01 -4.12
CA VAL A 103 5.28 11.41 -3.79
C VAL A 103 4.05 11.52 -2.89
N SER A 104 2.99 10.76 -3.15
CA SER A 104 1.79 10.78 -2.30
C SER A 104 2.09 10.31 -0.87
N PHE A 105 2.92 9.29 -0.68
CA PHE A 105 3.39 8.89 0.65
C PHE A 105 4.19 9.98 1.35
N TRP A 106 5.09 10.66 0.63
CA TRP A 106 5.93 11.72 1.21
C TRP A 106 5.17 13.00 1.52
N ILE A 107 4.03 13.25 0.88
CA ILE A 107 3.13 14.35 1.25
C ILE A 107 2.32 13.99 2.51
N ASN A 108 1.80 12.77 2.58
CA ASN A 108 0.95 12.34 3.69
C ASN A 108 1.74 12.14 5.00
N ALA A 109 2.94 11.57 4.92
CA ALA A 109 3.72 11.22 6.10
C ALA A 109 4.07 12.42 7.00
N PRO A 110 4.57 13.58 6.50
CA PRO A 110 4.84 14.75 7.33
C PRO A 110 3.58 15.31 7.99
N TYR A 111 2.44 15.31 7.29
CA TYR A 111 1.18 15.74 7.86
C TYR A 111 0.77 14.86 9.06
N ILE A 112 0.77 13.54 8.87
CA ILE A 112 0.43 12.59 9.94
C ILE A 112 1.41 12.73 11.11
N ALA A 113 2.70 12.86 10.86
CA ALA A 113 3.72 13.02 11.89
C ALA A 113 3.53 14.32 12.68
N ALA A 114 3.31 15.45 12.00
CA ALA A 114 3.11 16.74 12.64
C ALA A 114 1.84 16.74 13.53
N GLU A 115 0.72 16.22 13.03
CA GLU A 115 -0.51 16.13 13.81
C GLU A 115 -0.37 15.16 14.99
N SER A 116 0.33 14.03 14.82
CA SER A 116 0.61 13.10 15.91
C SER A 116 1.42 13.76 17.04
N VAL A 117 2.45 14.54 16.69
CA VAL A 117 3.23 15.29 17.67
C VAL A 117 2.38 16.36 18.36
N ARG A 118 1.54 17.08 17.61
CA ARG A 118 0.60 18.07 18.19
C ARG A 118 -0.35 17.45 19.18
N HIS A 119 -0.91 16.27 18.90
CA HIS A 119 -1.80 15.52 19.80
C HIS A 119 -1.06 15.07 21.06
N LEU A 120 0.21 14.60 20.94
CA LEU A 120 1.02 14.22 22.11
C LEU A 120 1.34 15.40 23.02
N VAL A 121 1.72 16.55 22.42
CA VAL A 121 2.09 17.75 23.21
C VAL A 121 0.84 18.44 23.79
N GLY A 122 -0.27 18.40 23.06
CA GLY A 122 -1.53 19.07 23.44
C GLY A 122 -2.43 18.25 24.36
N ASP A 123 -2.02 17.04 24.80
CA ASP A 123 -2.86 16.10 25.57
C ASP A 123 -4.23 15.88 24.91
N HIS A 124 -4.24 15.84 23.57
CA HIS A 124 -5.49 15.67 22.82
C HIS A 124 -5.97 14.23 22.91
N ARG A 125 -7.23 14.07 23.34
CA ARG A 125 -7.84 12.74 23.51
C ARG A 125 -8.79 12.45 22.35
N SER A 126 -8.51 11.39 21.61
CA SER A 126 -9.43 10.91 20.60
C SER A 126 -10.67 10.29 21.23
N GLU A 127 -11.83 10.52 20.62
CA GLU A 127 -13.08 9.86 21.01
C GLU A 127 -13.14 8.44 20.44
N SER A 128 -13.90 7.58 21.10
CA SER A 128 -14.12 6.22 20.61
C SER A 128 -14.97 6.24 19.32
N SER A 129 -14.52 5.52 18.28
CA SER A 129 -15.26 5.40 17.04
C SER A 129 -15.64 3.94 16.77
N VAL A 130 -16.88 3.57 17.03
CA VAL A 130 -17.41 2.24 16.72
C VAL A 130 -17.34 1.95 15.21
N ILE A 131 -17.61 2.96 14.39
CA ILE A 131 -17.51 2.85 12.93
C ILE A 131 -16.05 2.67 12.52
N GLY A 132 -15.11 3.39 13.15
CA GLY A 132 -13.67 3.22 12.91
C GLY A 132 -13.19 1.80 13.27
N ILE A 133 -13.64 1.26 14.41
CA ILE A 133 -13.34 -0.12 14.84
C ILE A 133 -13.92 -1.13 13.84
N ALA A 134 -15.17 -0.98 13.42
CA ALA A 134 -15.79 -1.88 12.43
C ALA A 134 -15.07 -1.81 11.08
N LEU A 135 -14.74 -0.61 10.61
CA LEU A 135 -14.06 -0.37 9.32
C LEU A 135 -12.66 -1.00 9.30
N THR A 136 -11.85 -0.73 10.33
CA THR A 136 -10.51 -1.32 10.45
C THR A 136 -10.56 -2.82 10.67
N GLY A 137 -11.56 -3.34 11.38
CA GLY A 137 -11.80 -4.78 11.52
C GLY A 137 -12.10 -5.46 10.17
N VAL A 138 -12.92 -4.83 9.32
CA VAL A 138 -13.19 -5.32 7.96
C VAL A 138 -11.91 -5.27 7.11
N ALA A 139 -11.14 -4.19 7.18
CA ALA A 139 -9.89 -4.05 6.46
C ALA A 139 -8.88 -5.17 6.81
N VAL A 140 -8.73 -5.49 8.10
CA VAL A 140 -7.86 -6.58 8.59
C VAL A 140 -8.24 -7.93 7.97
N LEU A 141 -9.51 -8.16 7.67
CA LEU A 141 -9.98 -9.41 7.08
C LEU A 141 -9.91 -9.40 5.55
N VAL A 142 -10.33 -8.32 4.92
CA VAL A 142 -10.50 -8.22 3.45
C VAL A 142 -9.16 -7.98 2.76
N MET A 143 -8.32 -7.08 3.28
CA MET A 143 -7.07 -6.69 2.62
C MET A 143 -6.07 -7.85 2.42
N PRO A 144 -5.85 -8.78 3.38
CA PRO A 144 -4.98 -9.92 3.15
C PRO A 144 -5.50 -10.88 2.06
N ILE A 145 -6.82 -11.01 1.92
CA ILE A 145 -7.45 -11.85 0.89
C ILE A 145 -7.18 -11.24 -0.49
N LEU A 146 -7.43 -9.93 -0.65
CA LEU A 146 -7.13 -9.20 -1.89
C LEU A 146 -5.63 -9.25 -2.21
N GLY A 147 -4.79 -8.96 -1.23
CA GLY A 147 -3.33 -8.97 -1.38
C GLY A 147 -2.79 -10.34 -1.83
N ARG A 148 -3.32 -11.44 -1.25
CA ARG A 148 -2.94 -12.81 -1.67
C ARG A 148 -3.34 -13.10 -3.11
N ALA A 149 -4.56 -12.71 -3.50
CA ALA A 149 -5.06 -12.93 -4.86
C ALA A 149 -4.25 -12.13 -5.88
N GLN A 150 -3.98 -10.86 -5.61
CA GLN A 150 -3.18 -9.97 -6.47
C GLN A 150 -1.75 -10.46 -6.61
N ARG A 151 -1.08 -10.83 -5.51
CA ARG A 151 0.28 -11.39 -5.57
C ARG A 151 0.36 -12.65 -6.42
N ARG A 152 -0.58 -13.58 -6.26
CA ARG A 152 -0.62 -14.80 -7.08
C ARG A 152 -0.81 -14.50 -8.57
N LEU A 153 -1.73 -13.59 -8.89
CA LEU A 153 -1.96 -13.18 -10.27
C LEU A 153 -0.75 -12.41 -10.83
N GLY A 154 -0.18 -11.51 -10.04
CA GLY A 154 0.99 -10.73 -10.44
C GLY A 154 2.21 -11.61 -10.76
N THR A 155 2.49 -12.61 -9.92
CA THR A 155 3.56 -13.58 -10.18
C THR A 155 3.29 -14.36 -11.46
N ARG A 156 2.05 -14.83 -11.68
CA ARG A 156 1.67 -15.56 -12.90
C ARG A 156 1.79 -14.70 -14.17
N LEU A 157 1.48 -13.41 -14.06
CA LEU A 157 1.53 -12.47 -15.18
C LEU A 157 2.94 -11.89 -15.42
N GLY A 158 3.91 -12.14 -14.53
CA GLY A 158 5.18 -11.42 -14.53
C GLY A 158 4.99 -9.91 -14.33
N SER A 159 3.92 -9.50 -13.62
CA SER A 159 3.55 -8.10 -13.40
C SER A 159 3.97 -7.63 -12.03
N ALA A 160 5.05 -6.87 -12.00
CA ALA A 160 5.56 -6.26 -10.78
C ALA A 160 4.57 -5.27 -10.16
N ALA A 161 3.82 -4.51 -10.96
CA ALA A 161 2.78 -3.61 -10.48
C ALA A 161 1.67 -4.36 -9.70
N THR A 162 1.19 -5.48 -10.24
CA THR A 162 0.15 -6.29 -9.57
C THR A 162 0.67 -6.95 -8.29
N VAL A 163 1.94 -7.40 -8.28
CA VAL A 163 2.58 -7.90 -7.04
C VAL A 163 2.70 -6.78 -6.01
N GLY A 164 3.12 -5.58 -6.45
CA GLY A 164 3.27 -4.40 -5.59
C GLY A 164 1.94 -3.97 -4.95
N GLU A 165 0.85 -3.95 -5.72
CA GLU A 165 -0.49 -3.70 -5.19
C GLU A 165 -0.88 -4.73 -4.12
N GLY A 166 -0.60 -6.02 -4.35
CA GLY A 166 -0.85 -7.06 -3.36
C GLY A 166 -0.01 -6.91 -2.08
N VAL A 167 1.24 -6.42 -2.18
CA VAL A 167 2.06 -6.09 -1.00
C VAL A 167 1.48 -4.90 -0.26
N GLN A 168 1.00 -3.88 -0.98
CA GLN A 168 0.38 -2.70 -0.40
C GLN A 168 -0.85 -3.07 0.43
N ASN A 169 -1.72 -3.95 -0.07
CA ASN A 169 -2.88 -4.44 0.69
C ASN A 169 -2.48 -5.16 1.99
N TYR A 170 -1.37 -5.91 2.02
CA TYR A 170 -0.87 -6.50 3.27
C TYR A 170 -0.39 -5.44 4.27
N LEU A 171 0.28 -4.40 3.79
CA LEU A 171 0.75 -3.31 4.65
C LEU A 171 -0.43 -2.50 5.21
N CYS A 172 -1.46 -2.26 4.39
CA CYS A 172 -2.72 -1.66 4.81
C CYS A 172 -3.38 -2.48 5.93
N ALA A 173 -3.45 -3.80 5.78
CA ALA A 173 -4.00 -4.69 6.81
C ALA A 173 -3.23 -4.62 8.14
N ILE A 174 -1.90 -4.56 8.09
CA ILE A 174 -1.06 -4.43 9.29
C ILE A 174 -1.30 -3.08 9.99
N GLN A 175 -1.38 -2.00 9.21
CA GLN A 175 -1.70 -0.67 9.74
C GLN A 175 -3.12 -0.63 10.32
N ALA A 176 -4.10 -1.19 9.61
CA ALA A 176 -5.48 -1.31 10.10
C ALA A 176 -5.56 -2.10 11.42
N ALA A 177 -4.79 -3.19 11.57
CA ALA A 177 -4.72 -3.95 12.81
C ALA A 177 -4.16 -3.11 13.97
N ALA A 178 -3.12 -2.31 13.72
CA ALA A 178 -2.56 -1.41 14.74
C ALA A 178 -3.59 -0.35 15.16
N VAL A 179 -4.28 0.28 14.20
CA VAL A 179 -5.35 1.26 14.47
C VAL A 179 -6.52 0.62 15.22
N LEU A 180 -6.95 -0.57 14.80
CA LEU A 180 -8.01 -1.34 15.47
C LEU A 180 -7.68 -1.59 16.95
N VAL A 181 -6.46 -2.04 17.24
CA VAL A 181 -5.99 -2.27 18.61
C VAL A 181 -5.97 -0.95 19.39
N GLY A 182 -5.43 0.13 18.80
CA GLY A 182 -5.42 1.45 19.42
C GLY A 182 -6.82 1.95 19.78
N LEU A 183 -7.74 1.96 18.80
CA LEU A 183 -9.13 2.38 19.02
C LEU A 183 -9.84 1.52 20.06
N THR A 184 -9.64 0.21 20.07
CA THR A 184 -10.27 -0.69 21.03
C THR A 184 -9.72 -0.47 22.44
N LEU A 185 -8.42 -0.28 22.59
CA LEU A 185 -7.80 -0.03 23.89
C LEU A 185 -8.20 1.32 24.46
N THR A 186 -8.29 2.37 23.66
CA THR A 186 -8.72 3.70 24.12
C THR A 186 -10.18 3.72 24.57
N THR A 187 -11.03 2.84 24.04
CA THR A 187 -12.43 2.72 24.54
C THR A 187 -12.50 2.12 25.93
N GLN A 188 -11.56 1.25 26.31
CA GLN A 188 -11.57 0.53 27.59
C GLN A 188 -10.68 1.17 28.66
N TRP A 189 -9.70 1.94 28.24
CA TRP A 189 -8.70 2.53 29.14
C TRP A 189 -8.47 4.02 28.83
N SER A 190 -9.05 4.88 29.66
CA SER A 190 -8.94 6.34 29.52
C SER A 190 -7.52 6.89 29.64
N GLY A 191 -6.60 6.14 30.27
CA GLY A 191 -5.17 6.46 30.32
C GLY A 191 -4.41 6.20 29.04
N GLY A 192 -5.02 5.53 28.05
CA GLY A 192 -4.39 5.13 26.78
C GLY A 192 -4.40 6.21 25.67
N TRP A 193 -4.70 7.46 25.97
CA TRP A 193 -4.79 8.56 25.00
C TRP A 193 -3.56 8.71 24.10
N TRP A 194 -2.37 8.40 24.61
CA TRP A 194 -1.10 8.47 23.90
C TRP A 194 -0.93 7.37 22.83
N LEU A 195 -1.74 6.31 22.88
CA LEU A 195 -1.67 5.21 21.91
C LEU A 195 -2.04 5.67 20.49
N ASP A 196 -3.10 6.48 20.38
CA ASP A 196 -3.56 6.98 19.09
C ASP A 196 -2.48 7.79 18.35
N PRO A 197 -1.89 8.86 18.92
CA PRO A 197 -0.82 9.57 18.23
C PRO A 197 0.47 8.73 18.05
N LEU A 198 0.76 7.78 18.93
CA LEU A 198 1.90 6.88 18.76
C LEU A 198 1.72 5.96 17.55
N ILE A 199 0.51 5.42 17.37
CA ILE A 199 0.15 4.64 16.18
C ILE A 199 0.20 5.53 14.93
N GLY A 200 -0.27 6.77 15.02
CA GLY A 200 -0.13 7.76 13.94
C GLY A 200 1.34 7.97 13.53
N LEU A 201 2.25 8.11 14.48
CA LEU A 201 3.69 8.20 14.19
C LEU A 201 4.23 6.91 13.52
N ALA A 202 3.80 5.74 13.96
CA ALA A 202 4.18 4.48 13.34
C ALA A 202 3.66 4.40 11.89
N VAL A 203 2.41 4.83 11.64
CA VAL A 203 1.83 4.93 10.28
C VAL A 203 2.64 5.89 9.42
N ALA A 204 3.02 7.06 9.94
CA ALA A 204 3.88 8.02 9.24
C ALA A 204 5.25 7.43 8.87
N ALA A 205 5.90 6.73 9.81
CA ALA A 205 7.19 6.08 9.57
C ALA A 205 7.09 4.99 8.47
N VAL A 206 6.03 4.17 8.51
CA VAL A 206 5.76 3.16 7.48
C VAL A 206 5.49 3.83 6.13
N SER A 207 4.76 4.95 6.10
CA SER A 207 4.49 5.71 4.87
C SER A 207 5.78 6.27 4.25
N VAL A 208 6.70 6.82 5.05
CA VAL A 208 8.04 7.25 4.57
C VAL A 208 8.79 6.08 3.95
N TRP A 209 8.83 4.94 4.64
CA TRP A 209 9.50 3.74 4.15
C TRP A 209 8.91 3.22 2.84
N GLN A 210 7.58 3.18 2.73
CA GLN A 210 6.88 2.81 1.50
C GLN A 210 7.16 3.79 0.36
N GLY A 211 7.22 5.09 0.65
CA GLY A 211 7.63 6.12 -0.31
C GLY A 211 9.01 5.84 -0.89
N PHE A 212 9.99 5.51 -0.06
CA PHE A 212 11.33 5.14 -0.52
C PHE A 212 11.35 3.85 -1.35
N ARG A 213 10.60 2.84 -0.95
CA ARG A 213 10.48 1.59 -1.73
C ARG A 213 9.87 1.84 -3.12
N SER A 214 8.78 2.61 -3.17
CA SER A 214 8.14 2.98 -4.44
C SER A 214 9.08 3.82 -5.32
N TRP A 215 9.81 4.75 -4.72
CA TRP A 215 10.82 5.55 -5.43
C TRP A 215 11.94 4.72 -6.03
N ARG A 216 12.45 3.72 -5.31
CA ARG A 216 13.49 2.80 -5.80
C ARG A 216 12.97 1.80 -6.82
N GLY A 217 11.66 1.70 -7.01
CA GLY A 217 11.05 0.67 -7.86
C GLY A 217 11.02 -0.71 -7.22
N GLU A 218 11.31 -0.81 -5.92
CA GLU A 218 11.31 -2.06 -5.15
C GLU A 218 9.90 -2.60 -4.86
N GLY A 219 8.86 -1.88 -5.27
CA GLY A 219 7.49 -2.40 -5.38
C GLY A 219 7.37 -3.52 -6.42
N CYS A 220 8.38 -3.63 -7.29
CA CYS A 220 8.57 -4.71 -8.24
C CYS A 220 9.47 -5.76 -7.57
N GLY A 221 8.91 -6.61 -6.70
CA GLY A 221 9.66 -7.68 -6.07
C GLY A 221 10.31 -8.59 -7.14
N CYS A 222 11.61 -8.61 -7.17
CA CYS A 222 12.37 -9.75 -7.69
C CYS A 222 12.20 -10.92 -6.76
#